data_544e15ce428395f2997d5df36aca1ef9
#
_entry.id   544e15ce428395f2997d5df36aca1ef9
#
_cell.length_a   1.000
_cell.length_b   1.000
_cell.length_c   1.000
_cell.angle_alpha   90.00
_cell.angle_beta   90.00
_cell.angle_gamma   90.00
#
_symmetry.space_group_name_H-M   'P 1'
#
loop_
_entity.id
_entity.type
_entity.pdbx_description
1 polymer ?
#
loop_
_entity_poly.entity_id
_entity_poly.type
_entity_poly.pdbx_seq_one_letter_code
_entity_poly.pdbx_strand_id
1 'polypeptide(L)'
;TDGINACRGSGTLFQGCFTDEPDDDGYRNLSVTLRSGLNLTDTLSVEGHFLNADAFNEFDGSLYGGNEADNLQQVLGGKLDWKASDTIKVTAQIGRAADKSDNYFADATTGTRTFVSTFDTRRDTASVQGDFGFGEAQLVSAGVDWLRDEVTSTTAFAVDSRDNTGVFVEYQGKFGAHQLQASVRNDDNEQFGNHTTGGLGWGMAFGNGFKLNATYGTGFKAPTFNDLYFPYSSNPDLKPEQSKSLNVGVAQYAQDWNWTFNVYETHIEDLIALDSFWNPDNIEEARIRGAELTGAISLAGWDLSAQISHTDPRNRTDGANHGNLLARRARNTARIDVDRSFGDFRIGLTGNGGSHRFDNAANTVRLSGYGTLDL
;
A
#
# COMPACT_ATOMS: atom_id res chain seq x y z
N THR A 1 14.82 19.60 8.64
CA THR A 1 16.18 19.43 8.05
C THR A 1 16.29 20.33 6.85
N ASP A 2 17.49 20.90 6.65
CA ASP A 2 17.75 21.77 5.50
C ASP A 2 17.83 20.98 4.18
N GLY A 3 17.76 19.65 4.27
CA GLY A 3 17.70 18.77 3.11
C GLY A 3 19.02 18.60 2.36
N ILE A 4 18.91 18.21 1.14
CA ILE A 4 19.98 18.14 0.13
C ILE A 4 19.38 18.54 -1.21
N ASN A 5 20.14 19.12 -2.11
CA ASN A 5 19.71 19.29 -3.50
C ASN A 5 19.48 17.89 -4.12
N ALA A 6 18.21 17.55 -4.37
CA ALA A 6 17.79 16.23 -4.85
C ALA A 6 18.04 16.06 -6.35
N CYS A 7 18.05 17.16 -7.12
CA CYS A 7 18.23 17.17 -8.55
C CYS A 7 19.53 17.87 -8.93
N ARG A 8 20.56 17.10 -9.22
CA ARG A 8 21.77 17.64 -9.83
C ARG A 8 21.58 17.76 -11.35
N GLY A 9 21.65 18.98 -11.89
CA GLY A 9 21.46 19.31 -13.31
C GLY A 9 22.45 18.70 -14.30
N SER A 10 23.13 17.60 -13.95
CA SER A 10 24.12 16.92 -14.78
C SER A 10 23.61 15.58 -15.32
N GLY A 11 22.33 15.47 -15.67
CA GLY A 11 21.73 14.29 -16.27
C GLY A 11 21.04 14.61 -17.60
N THR A 12 20.72 13.56 -18.37
CA THR A 12 19.83 13.71 -19.53
C THR A 12 18.46 14.16 -19.03
N LEU A 13 17.86 15.18 -19.62
CA LEU A 13 16.49 15.60 -19.40
C LEU A 13 15.56 14.37 -19.29
N PHE A 14 14.70 14.31 -18.26
CA PHE A 14 13.79 13.22 -17.95
C PHE A 14 14.37 12.02 -17.20
N GLN A 15 15.56 12.08 -16.65
CA GLN A 15 16.06 11.06 -15.70
C GLN A 15 15.78 11.41 -14.22
N GLY A 16 14.57 11.87 -13.94
CA GLY A 16 14.08 12.08 -12.57
C GLY A 16 13.98 13.54 -12.14
N CYS A 17 14.57 14.50 -12.86
CA CYS A 17 14.45 15.91 -12.57
C CYS A 17 13.93 16.65 -13.79
N PHE A 18 12.79 17.31 -13.66
CA PHE A 18 12.20 18.13 -14.72
C PHE A 18 12.74 19.56 -14.70
N THR A 19 13.21 20.02 -13.56
CA THR A 19 13.84 21.31 -13.29
C THR A 19 15.10 21.10 -12.47
N ASP A 20 16.01 22.03 -12.55
CA ASP A 20 17.24 22.08 -11.75
C ASP A 20 17.21 23.40 -10.97
N GLU A 21 16.95 23.31 -9.68
CA GLU A 21 17.11 24.42 -8.74
C GLU A 21 18.35 24.15 -7.89
N PRO A 22 19.26 25.14 -7.71
CA PRO A 22 20.55 24.90 -7.05
C PRO A 22 20.48 25.03 -5.52
N ASP A 23 19.30 24.91 -4.92
CA ASP A 23 19.07 24.96 -3.50
C ASP A 23 18.93 23.55 -2.88
N ASP A 24 18.81 23.52 -1.57
CA ASP A 24 18.59 22.29 -0.82
C ASP A 24 17.09 22.11 -0.53
N ASP A 25 16.57 20.90 -0.80
CA ASP A 25 15.16 20.56 -0.58
C ASP A 25 14.89 20.22 0.89
N GLY A 26 14.38 21.17 1.63
CA GLY A 26 14.08 21.03 3.05
C GLY A 26 12.80 20.28 3.35
N TYR A 27 12.74 19.68 4.55
CA TYR A 27 11.55 18.99 5.03
C TYR A 27 11.30 19.26 6.51
N ARG A 28 10.07 19.60 6.86
CA ARG A 28 9.60 19.74 8.24
C ARG A 28 8.28 19.00 8.41
N ASN A 29 8.12 18.28 9.51
CA ASN A 29 6.88 17.61 9.87
C ASN A 29 6.64 17.71 11.37
N LEU A 30 5.41 18.04 11.74
CA LEU A 30 4.90 17.97 13.10
C LEU A 30 3.67 17.05 13.11
N SER A 31 3.77 15.93 13.80
CA SER A 31 2.65 15.00 13.90
C SER A 31 2.21 14.80 15.35
N VAL A 32 0.89 14.70 15.53
CA VAL A 32 0.24 14.39 16.80
C VAL A 32 -0.69 13.20 16.59
N THR A 33 -0.51 12.18 17.42
CA THR A 33 -1.41 11.00 17.44
C THR A 33 -2.02 10.88 18.83
N LEU A 34 -3.34 10.76 18.88
CA LEU A 34 -4.11 10.51 20.10
C LEU A 34 -4.93 9.24 19.92
N ARG A 35 -4.94 8.39 20.93
CA ARG A 35 -5.80 7.23 21.02
C ARG A 35 -6.39 7.15 22.42
N SER A 36 -7.70 6.93 22.50
CA SER A 36 -8.42 6.80 23.76
C SER A 36 -9.42 5.67 23.65
N GLY A 37 -9.55 4.89 24.71
CA GLY A 37 -10.52 3.81 24.80
C GLY A 37 -11.17 3.77 26.17
N LEU A 38 -12.43 3.37 26.20
CA LEU A 38 -13.23 3.26 27.41
C LEU A 38 -14.10 1.99 27.35
N ASN A 39 -14.03 1.18 28.42
CA ASN A 39 -14.99 0.12 28.63
C ASN A 39 -16.22 0.73 29.31
N LEU A 40 -17.34 0.83 28.58
CA LEU A 40 -18.61 1.35 29.09
C LEU A 40 -19.29 0.33 30.01
N THR A 41 -19.14 -0.96 29.66
CA THR A 41 -19.57 -2.11 30.47
C THR A 41 -18.56 -3.24 30.28
N ASP A 42 -18.78 -4.38 30.94
CA ASP A 42 -17.93 -5.58 30.74
C ASP A 42 -18.03 -6.15 29.31
N THR A 43 -19.08 -5.77 28.58
CA THR A 43 -19.33 -6.26 27.20
C THR A 43 -19.27 -5.21 26.12
N LEU A 44 -19.18 -3.93 26.46
CA LEU A 44 -19.23 -2.82 25.53
C LEU A 44 -18.02 -1.89 25.73
N SER A 45 -17.22 -1.73 24.69
CA SER A 45 -16.10 -0.77 24.66
C SER A 45 -16.19 0.17 23.46
N VAL A 46 -15.69 1.37 23.66
CA VAL A 46 -15.52 2.38 22.61
C VAL A 46 -14.09 2.82 22.55
N GLU A 47 -13.62 3.11 21.34
CA GLU A 47 -12.28 3.61 21.07
C GLU A 47 -12.36 4.78 20.09
N GLY A 48 -11.57 5.80 20.32
CA GLY A 48 -11.38 6.91 19.38
C GLY A 48 -9.90 7.08 19.07
N HIS A 49 -9.59 7.44 17.83
CA HIS A 49 -8.24 7.79 17.41
C HIS A 49 -8.26 9.05 16.55
N PHE A 50 -7.20 9.81 16.69
CA PHE A 50 -6.94 11.04 15.93
C PHE A 50 -5.47 11.08 15.55
N LEU A 51 -5.21 11.43 14.30
CA LEU A 51 -3.86 11.76 13.79
C LEU A 51 -3.96 13.09 13.04
N ASN A 52 -2.99 13.96 13.29
CA ASN A 52 -2.73 15.16 12.51
C ASN A 52 -1.24 15.22 12.22
N ALA A 53 -0.88 15.32 10.96
CA ALA A 53 0.49 15.55 10.51
C ALA A 53 0.50 16.75 9.59
N ASP A 54 1.24 17.79 10.01
CA ASP A 54 1.46 19.04 9.30
C ASP A 54 2.89 19.03 8.78
N ALA A 55 3.07 19.04 7.48
CA ALA A 55 4.35 18.94 6.84
C ALA A 55 4.55 20.04 5.81
N PHE A 56 5.77 20.53 5.74
CA PHE A 56 6.27 21.41 4.69
C PHE A 56 7.42 20.69 3.99
N ASN A 57 7.44 20.74 2.67
CA ASN A 57 8.53 20.21 1.86
C ASN A 57 8.86 21.13 0.70
N GLU A 58 10.15 21.22 0.41
CA GLU A 58 10.73 21.85 -0.76
C GLU A 58 11.08 20.77 -1.77
N PHE A 59 11.04 21.09 -3.06
CA PHE A 59 11.37 20.17 -4.16
C PHE A 59 11.69 20.96 -5.42
N ASP A 60 12.55 20.43 -6.28
CA ASP A 60 12.81 21.05 -7.58
C ASP A 60 11.53 21.19 -8.41
N GLY A 61 11.19 22.41 -8.77
CA GLY A 61 9.92 22.70 -9.41
C GLY A 61 9.96 23.86 -10.39
N SER A 62 8.80 24.37 -10.75
CA SER A 62 8.63 25.48 -11.66
C SER A 62 7.45 26.36 -11.29
N LEU A 63 7.37 27.54 -11.89
CA LEU A 63 6.25 28.47 -11.72
C LEU A 63 4.87 27.80 -11.97
N TYR A 64 4.81 26.73 -12.76
CA TYR A 64 3.57 26.01 -13.11
C TYR A 64 3.26 24.85 -12.18
N GLY A 65 4.25 24.22 -11.57
CA GLY A 65 4.11 23.06 -10.68
C GLY A 65 4.33 23.36 -9.20
N GLY A 66 4.94 24.51 -8.92
CA GLY A 66 5.44 24.83 -7.58
C GLY A 66 6.82 24.24 -7.33
N ASN A 67 7.46 24.67 -6.23
CA ASN A 67 8.70 24.10 -5.68
C ASN A 67 8.60 23.96 -4.15
N GLU A 68 7.45 24.29 -3.57
CA GLU A 68 7.14 24.08 -2.15
C GLU A 68 5.74 23.52 -1.99
N ALA A 69 5.51 22.71 -0.97
CA ALA A 69 4.18 22.26 -0.60
C ALA A 69 3.94 22.31 0.92
N ASP A 70 2.79 22.83 1.31
CA ASP A 70 2.21 22.64 2.63
C ASP A 70 1.27 21.43 2.57
N ASN A 71 1.55 20.41 3.37
CA ASN A 71 0.77 19.17 3.40
C ASN A 71 0.14 18.98 4.76
N LEU A 72 -1.14 18.61 4.78
CA LEU A 72 -1.87 18.31 5.99
C LEU A 72 -2.55 16.93 5.84
N GLN A 73 -2.16 15.98 6.69
CA GLN A 73 -2.81 14.69 6.79
C GLN A 73 -3.57 14.58 8.10
N GLN A 74 -4.85 14.23 8.02
CA GLN A 74 -5.70 14.06 9.19
C GLN A 74 -6.44 12.73 9.12
N VAL A 75 -6.50 12.03 10.25
CA VAL A 75 -7.34 10.84 10.41
C VAL A 75 -8.12 10.99 11.71
N LEU A 76 -9.42 10.83 11.63
CA LEU A 76 -10.33 10.74 12.77
C LEU A 76 -11.13 9.45 12.66
N GLY A 77 -11.18 8.66 13.73
CA GLY A 77 -11.95 7.43 13.72
C GLY A 77 -12.53 7.08 15.08
N GLY A 78 -13.61 6.36 15.03
CA GLY A 78 -14.30 5.77 16.18
C GLY A 78 -14.63 4.31 15.95
N LYS A 79 -14.51 3.50 17.00
CA LYS A 79 -14.82 2.09 17.00
C LYS A 79 -15.66 1.75 18.23
N LEU A 80 -16.65 0.89 18.03
CA LEU A 80 -17.47 0.29 19.08
C LEU A 80 -17.33 -1.23 18.95
N ASP A 81 -16.96 -1.89 20.04
CA ASP A 81 -16.94 -3.34 20.16
C ASP A 81 -18.00 -3.76 21.21
N TRP A 82 -18.92 -4.62 20.80
CA TRP A 82 -19.95 -5.16 21.66
C TRP A 82 -19.93 -6.70 21.66
N LYS A 83 -19.64 -7.30 22.81
CA LYS A 83 -19.79 -8.73 23.05
C LYS A 83 -21.25 -9.00 23.41
N ALA A 84 -22.08 -9.30 22.42
CA ALA A 84 -23.52 -9.58 22.62
C ALA A 84 -23.72 -10.88 23.38
N SER A 85 -22.82 -11.87 23.23
CA SER A 85 -22.74 -13.11 24.01
C SER A 85 -21.28 -13.65 23.97
N ASP A 86 -21.05 -14.81 24.56
CA ASP A 86 -19.75 -15.50 24.54
C ASP A 86 -19.32 -15.90 23.10
N THR A 87 -20.29 -16.03 22.21
CA THR A 87 -20.08 -16.48 20.83
C THR A 87 -20.37 -15.41 19.77
N ILE A 88 -20.91 -14.25 20.17
CA ILE A 88 -21.30 -13.18 19.25
C ILE A 88 -20.63 -11.88 19.63
N LYS A 89 -19.83 -11.34 18.71
CA LYS A 89 -19.25 -10.01 18.80
C LYS A 89 -19.75 -9.15 17.63
N VAL A 90 -20.09 -7.90 17.92
CA VAL A 90 -20.43 -6.90 16.92
C VAL A 90 -19.39 -5.76 17.00
N THR A 91 -18.85 -5.39 15.85
CA THR A 91 -17.93 -4.25 15.72
C THR A 91 -18.55 -3.22 14.76
N ALA A 92 -18.67 -1.98 15.21
CA ALA A 92 -19.03 -0.85 14.35
C ALA A 92 -17.89 0.15 14.30
N GLN A 93 -17.62 0.69 13.11
CA GLN A 93 -16.54 1.67 12.90
C GLN A 93 -17.02 2.80 12.01
N ILE A 94 -16.54 4.01 12.31
CA ILE A 94 -16.65 5.20 11.46
C ILE A 94 -15.28 5.86 11.35
N GLY A 95 -14.99 6.45 10.21
CA GLY A 95 -13.70 7.13 10.01
C GLY A 95 -13.76 8.20 8.93
N ARG A 96 -12.86 9.17 9.08
CA ARG A 96 -12.53 10.15 8.05
C ARG A 96 -11.04 10.27 7.95
N ALA A 97 -10.52 10.15 6.72
CA ALA A 97 -9.16 10.51 6.35
C ALA A 97 -9.21 11.69 5.38
N ALA A 98 -8.35 12.68 5.59
CA ALA A 98 -8.17 13.80 4.69
C ALA A 98 -6.67 14.01 4.44
N ASP A 99 -6.33 14.25 3.20
CA ASP A 99 -4.98 14.60 2.73
C ASP A 99 -5.11 15.87 1.89
N LYS A 100 -4.42 16.94 2.30
CA LYS A 100 -4.41 18.24 1.65
C LYS A 100 -3.01 18.60 1.24
N SER A 101 -2.86 19.13 0.03
CA SER A 101 -1.59 19.61 -0.50
C SER A 101 -1.80 20.95 -1.20
N ASP A 102 -1.25 22.00 -0.61
CA ASP A 102 -1.20 23.35 -1.19
C ASP A 102 0.20 23.58 -1.75
N ASN A 103 0.31 23.74 -3.07
CA ASN A 103 1.57 23.93 -3.78
C ASN A 103 1.82 25.41 -4.04
N TYR A 104 3.07 25.82 -3.85
CA TYR A 104 3.52 27.19 -4.03
C TYR A 104 4.79 27.23 -4.88
N PHE A 105 5.02 28.34 -5.52
CA PHE A 105 6.29 28.68 -6.13
C PHE A 105 6.96 29.79 -5.31
N ALA A 106 8.11 29.47 -4.74
CA ALA A 106 8.99 30.43 -4.06
C ALA A 106 10.08 30.88 -5.02
N ASP A 107 10.10 32.15 -5.36
CA ASP A 107 11.11 32.75 -6.23
C ASP A 107 12.37 33.03 -5.40
N ALA A 108 13.46 32.30 -5.67
CA ALA A 108 14.71 32.41 -4.94
C ALA A 108 15.37 33.82 -5.04
N THR A 109 15.02 34.63 -6.07
CA THR A 109 15.57 35.96 -6.28
C THR A 109 14.83 37.01 -5.48
N THR A 110 13.50 36.92 -5.44
CA THR A 110 12.63 37.93 -4.81
C THR A 110 12.16 37.52 -3.41
N GLY A 111 12.27 36.25 -3.06
CA GLY A 111 11.69 35.67 -1.83
C GLY A 111 10.16 35.65 -1.84
N THR A 112 9.52 35.84 -3.01
CA THR A 112 8.06 35.87 -3.11
C THR A 112 7.52 34.46 -3.24
N ARG A 113 6.64 34.08 -2.35
CA ARG A 113 5.89 32.81 -2.36
C ARG A 113 4.54 33.01 -3.03
N THR A 114 4.27 32.33 -4.14
CA THR A 114 3.06 32.45 -4.93
C THR A 114 2.30 31.14 -4.90
N PHE A 115 1.00 31.17 -4.58
CA PHE A 115 0.13 29.98 -4.63
C PHE A 115 -0.02 29.49 -6.08
N VAL A 116 0.12 28.18 -6.29
CA VAL A 116 0.03 27.54 -7.59
C VAL A 116 -1.22 26.68 -7.68
N SER A 117 -1.39 25.72 -6.76
CA SER A 117 -2.50 24.78 -6.82
C SER A 117 -2.78 24.14 -5.47
N THR A 118 -4.00 23.67 -5.30
CA THR A 118 -4.39 22.76 -4.21
C THR A 118 -4.87 21.43 -4.79
N PHE A 119 -4.61 20.37 -4.06
CA PHE A 119 -5.14 19.04 -4.31
C PHE A 119 -5.47 18.35 -3.00
N ASP A 120 -6.76 18.25 -2.71
CA ASP A 120 -7.27 17.68 -1.46
C ASP A 120 -8.02 16.38 -1.76
N THR A 121 -7.80 15.36 -0.97
CA THR A 121 -8.58 14.12 -0.98
C THR A 121 -9.22 13.88 0.37
N ARG A 122 -10.44 13.36 0.37
CA ARG A 122 -11.14 12.94 1.58
C ARG A 122 -11.76 11.58 1.38
N ARG A 123 -11.63 10.73 2.39
CA ARG A 123 -12.33 9.45 2.48
C ARG A 123 -13.13 9.35 3.75
N ASP A 124 -14.42 9.17 3.64
CA ASP A 124 -15.33 8.84 4.71
C ASP A 124 -15.63 7.33 4.69
N THR A 125 -15.67 6.69 5.85
CA THR A 125 -15.94 5.25 5.97
C THR A 125 -16.92 4.96 7.10
N ALA A 126 -17.76 3.95 6.90
CA ALA A 126 -18.59 3.36 7.95
C ALA A 126 -18.67 1.85 7.74
N SER A 127 -18.64 1.07 8.81
CA SER A 127 -18.77 -0.39 8.72
C SER A 127 -19.46 -0.97 9.95
N VAL A 128 -20.15 -2.10 9.74
CA VAL A 128 -20.67 -2.96 10.80
C VAL A 128 -20.35 -4.40 10.44
N GLN A 129 -19.75 -5.12 11.40
CA GLN A 129 -19.40 -6.53 11.28
C GLN A 129 -19.94 -7.31 12.48
N GLY A 130 -20.50 -8.48 12.23
CA GLY A 130 -20.84 -9.48 13.23
C GLY A 130 -19.93 -10.69 13.11
N ASP A 131 -19.35 -11.12 14.22
CA ASP A 131 -18.54 -12.32 14.37
C ASP A 131 -19.32 -13.36 15.15
N PHE A 132 -19.51 -14.55 14.60
CA PHE A 132 -20.32 -15.64 15.13
C PHE A 132 -19.44 -16.87 15.33
N GLY A 133 -19.11 -17.19 16.57
CA GLY A 133 -18.35 -18.37 16.95
C GLY A 133 -19.23 -19.62 17.03
N PHE A 134 -18.77 -20.75 16.50
CA PHE A 134 -19.43 -22.05 16.56
C PHE A 134 -18.46 -23.06 17.20
N GLY A 135 -18.77 -23.47 18.43
CA GLY A 135 -17.87 -24.28 19.21
C GLY A 135 -16.54 -23.52 19.50
N GLU A 136 -15.45 -24.27 19.65
CA GLU A 136 -14.14 -23.68 20.05
C GLU A 136 -13.25 -23.27 18.87
N ALA A 137 -13.62 -23.60 17.63
CA ALA A 137 -12.67 -23.59 16.52
C ALA A 137 -13.23 -23.09 15.20
N GLN A 138 -14.43 -22.55 15.16
CA GLN A 138 -15.07 -22.07 13.93
C GLN A 138 -15.65 -20.68 14.14
N LEU A 139 -15.48 -19.82 13.14
CA LEU A 139 -15.93 -18.44 13.13
C LEU A 139 -16.56 -18.12 11.78
N VAL A 140 -17.72 -17.49 11.79
CA VAL A 140 -18.30 -16.81 10.63
C VAL A 140 -18.32 -15.32 10.93
N SER A 141 -17.74 -14.53 10.05
CA SER A 141 -17.82 -13.06 10.06
C SER A 141 -18.66 -12.60 8.88
N ALA A 142 -19.61 -11.70 9.12
CA ALA A 142 -20.40 -11.08 8.06
C ALA A 142 -20.53 -9.58 8.34
N GLY A 143 -20.51 -8.78 7.29
CA GLY A 143 -20.57 -7.34 7.47
C GLY A 143 -20.93 -6.57 6.21
N VAL A 144 -21.17 -5.30 6.44
CA VAL A 144 -21.37 -4.28 5.44
C VAL A 144 -20.42 -3.12 5.74
N ASP A 145 -19.83 -2.57 4.71
CA ASP A 145 -19.05 -1.33 4.77
C ASP A 145 -19.47 -0.40 3.64
N TRP A 146 -19.29 0.88 3.90
CA TRP A 146 -19.50 1.97 2.98
C TRP A 146 -18.28 2.89 3.03
N LEU A 147 -17.86 3.36 1.88
CA LEU A 147 -16.85 4.40 1.74
C LEU A 147 -17.29 5.42 0.70
N ARG A 148 -16.88 6.68 0.91
CA ARG A 148 -16.99 7.77 -0.04
C ARG A 148 -15.63 8.43 -0.20
N ASP A 149 -15.15 8.47 -1.43
CA ASP A 149 -13.97 9.22 -1.85
C ASP A 149 -14.39 10.55 -2.46
N GLU A 150 -13.70 11.63 -2.08
CA GLU A 150 -13.87 12.96 -2.66
C GLU A 150 -12.52 13.57 -3.03
N VAL A 151 -12.51 14.35 -4.11
CA VAL A 151 -11.37 15.15 -4.57
C VAL A 151 -11.81 16.61 -4.68
N THR A 152 -11.02 17.52 -4.12
CA THR A 152 -11.13 18.96 -4.32
C THR A 152 -9.81 19.49 -4.85
N SER A 153 -9.82 20.22 -5.94
CA SER A 153 -8.59 20.71 -6.57
C SER A 153 -8.83 22.06 -7.23
N THR A 154 -7.76 22.83 -7.40
CA THR A 154 -7.74 24.05 -8.22
C THR A 154 -8.20 23.73 -9.64
N THR A 155 -7.92 22.53 -10.11
CA THR A 155 -8.38 22.02 -11.40
C THR A 155 -9.67 21.23 -11.22
N ALA A 156 -10.72 21.57 -11.99
CA ALA A 156 -12.01 20.88 -11.91
C ALA A 156 -11.91 19.46 -12.46
N PHE A 157 -12.39 18.49 -11.67
CA PHE A 157 -12.60 17.11 -12.09
C PHE A 157 -14.04 16.94 -12.57
N ALA A 158 -14.26 16.17 -13.63
CA ALA A 158 -15.61 15.93 -14.17
C ALA A 158 -16.49 15.13 -13.20
N VAL A 159 -15.86 14.24 -12.41
CA VAL A 159 -16.45 13.55 -11.26
C VAL A 159 -15.48 13.72 -10.10
N ASP A 160 -15.94 14.25 -9.00
CA ASP A 160 -15.14 14.62 -7.82
C ASP A 160 -15.44 13.77 -6.59
N SER A 161 -16.44 12.89 -6.66
CA SER A 161 -16.79 12.00 -5.56
C SER A 161 -17.29 10.66 -6.09
N ARG A 162 -17.15 9.61 -5.26
CA ARG A 162 -17.58 8.25 -5.57
C ARG A 162 -17.86 7.45 -4.31
N ASP A 163 -19.04 6.83 -4.26
CA ASP A 163 -19.43 5.90 -3.21
C ASP A 163 -19.10 4.45 -3.59
N ASN A 164 -18.82 3.63 -2.59
CA ASN A 164 -18.73 2.18 -2.72
C ASN A 164 -19.35 1.51 -1.48
N THR A 165 -20.26 0.56 -1.69
CA THR A 165 -20.85 -0.24 -0.63
C THR A 165 -20.46 -1.69 -0.81
N GLY A 166 -19.85 -2.30 0.21
CA GLY A 166 -19.43 -3.70 0.21
C GLY A 166 -20.22 -4.53 1.19
N VAL A 167 -20.60 -5.74 0.78
CA VAL A 167 -21.18 -6.77 1.66
C VAL A 167 -20.30 -8.00 1.58
N PHE A 168 -19.96 -8.58 2.73
CA PHE A 168 -19.07 -9.73 2.77
C PHE A 168 -19.47 -10.78 3.79
N VAL A 169 -19.05 -12.02 3.54
CA VAL A 169 -19.09 -13.13 4.46
C VAL A 169 -17.75 -13.86 4.41
N GLU A 170 -17.22 -14.21 5.57
CA GLU A 170 -16.02 -15.01 5.75
C GLU A 170 -16.28 -16.15 6.74
N TYR A 171 -15.75 -17.33 6.43
CA TYR A 171 -15.69 -18.48 7.31
C TYR A 171 -14.25 -18.82 7.63
N GLN A 172 -13.96 -19.08 8.90
CA GLN A 172 -12.68 -19.61 9.39
C GLN A 172 -12.96 -20.85 10.24
N GLY A 173 -12.22 -21.93 9.99
CA GLY A 173 -12.35 -23.17 10.73
C GLY A 173 -11.03 -23.87 10.98
N LYS A 174 -10.88 -24.47 12.17
CA LYS A 174 -9.73 -25.30 12.52
C LYS A 174 -10.20 -26.75 12.71
N PHE A 175 -9.56 -27.69 12.01
CA PHE A 175 -9.88 -29.11 12.00
C PHE A 175 -8.61 -29.91 12.28
N GLY A 176 -8.34 -30.16 13.56
CA GLY A 176 -7.08 -30.76 13.98
C GLY A 176 -5.87 -29.90 13.60
N ALA A 177 -5.00 -30.43 12.75
CA ALA A 177 -3.83 -29.70 12.25
C ALA A 177 -4.15 -28.72 11.10
N HIS A 178 -5.32 -28.82 10.50
CA HIS A 178 -5.73 -28.02 9.35
C HIS A 178 -6.48 -26.77 9.75
N GLN A 179 -6.29 -25.68 9.01
CA GLN A 179 -7.04 -24.44 9.08
C GLN A 179 -7.60 -24.13 7.70
N LEU A 180 -8.87 -23.75 7.64
CA LEU A 180 -9.56 -23.36 6.41
C LEU A 180 -10.11 -21.97 6.56
N GLN A 181 -10.03 -21.18 5.48
CA GLN A 181 -10.66 -19.88 5.35
C GLN A 181 -11.35 -19.80 3.99
N ALA A 182 -12.55 -19.25 3.95
CA ALA A 182 -13.27 -18.97 2.71
C ALA A 182 -13.99 -17.64 2.85
N SER A 183 -13.91 -16.78 1.85
CA SER A 183 -14.56 -15.48 1.86
C SER A 183 -15.19 -15.15 0.51
N VAL A 184 -16.28 -14.41 0.54
CA VAL A 184 -16.91 -13.79 -0.62
C VAL A 184 -17.33 -12.38 -0.25
N ARG A 185 -17.14 -11.46 -1.18
CA ARG A 185 -17.50 -10.05 -1.06
C ARG A 185 -18.11 -9.57 -2.37
N ASN A 186 -19.15 -8.75 -2.27
CA ASN A 186 -19.68 -7.99 -3.41
C ASN A 186 -19.59 -6.50 -3.09
N ASP A 187 -18.98 -5.76 -3.97
CA ASP A 187 -18.86 -4.30 -3.96
C ASP A 187 -19.80 -3.71 -5.01
N ASP A 188 -20.66 -2.79 -4.60
CA ASP A 188 -21.45 -1.91 -5.48
C ASP A 188 -20.76 -0.56 -5.53
N ASN A 189 -20.00 -0.35 -6.60
CA ASN A 189 -19.27 0.89 -6.86
C ASN A 189 -20.11 1.80 -7.73
N GLU A 190 -20.36 3.04 -7.27
CA GLU A 190 -21.22 4.02 -7.94
C GLU A 190 -20.87 4.23 -9.43
N GLN A 191 -19.59 4.17 -9.77
CA GLN A 191 -19.10 4.45 -11.12
C GLN A 191 -18.91 3.18 -11.97
N PHE A 192 -18.52 2.08 -11.36
CA PHE A 192 -18.12 0.85 -12.06
C PHE A 192 -19.07 -0.33 -11.82
N GLY A 193 -20.14 -0.14 -11.03
CA GLY A 193 -21.14 -1.18 -10.76
C GLY A 193 -20.64 -2.28 -9.85
N ASN A 194 -21.23 -3.47 -9.98
CA ASN A 194 -21.03 -4.59 -9.07
C ASN A 194 -19.82 -5.44 -9.41
N HIS A 195 -18.96 -5.66 -8.41
CA HIS A 195 -17.79 -6.53 -8.51
C HIS A 195 -17.79 -7.54 -7.37
N THR A 196 -17.71 -8.84 -7.72
CA THR A 196 -17.63 -9.92 -6.74
C THR A 196 -16.20 -10.45 -6.66
N THR A 197 -15.65 -10.46 -5.47
CA THR A 197 -14.32 -11.01 -5.14
C THR A 197 -14.45 -12.07 -4.07
N GLY A 198 -13.42 -12.92 -3.93
CA GLY A 198 -13.41 -13.94 -2.90
C GLY A 198 -12.05 -14.58 -2.71
N GLY A 199 -11.93 -15.40 -1.69
CA GLY A 199 -10.70 -16.06 -1.34
C GLY A 199 -10.92 -17.40 -0.68
N LEU A 200 -9.95 -18.30 -0.88
CA LEU A 200 -9.81 -19.58 -0.22
C LEU A 200 -8.43 -19.67 0.39
N GLY A 201 -8.34 -20.09 1.63
CA GLY A 201 -7.10 -20.31 2.36
C GLY A 201 -7.10 -21.69 3.01
N TRP A 202 -5.97 -22.37 2.92
CA TRP A 202 -5.69 -23.59 3.65
C TRP A 202 -4.34 -23.49 4.34
N GLY A 203 -4.28 -23.94 5.57
CA GLY A 203 -3.06 -24.07 6.34
C GLY A 203 -2.99 -25.40 7.07
N MET A 204 -1.79 -25.91 7.28
CA MET A 204 -1.54 -27.11 8.04
C MET A 204 -0.31 -26.93 8.92
N ALA A 205 -0.46 -27.19 10.22
CA ALA A 205 0.65 -27.24 11.17
C ALA A 205 1.02 -28.71 11.44
N PHE A 206 2.33 -29.02 11.41
CA PHE A 206 2.83 -30.35 11.69
C PHE A 206 4.10 -30.30 12.57
N GLY A 207 4.63 -31.43 12.95
CA GLY A 207 5.68 -31.53 13.96
C GLY A 207 6.89 -30.60 13.71
N ASN A 208 7.63 -30.30 14.77
CA ASN A 208 8.83 -29.45 14.76
C ASN A 208 8.61 -28.01 14.27
N GLY A 209 7.42 -27.44 14.52
CA GLY A 209 7.10 -26.05 14.19
C GLY A 209 6.86 -25.74 12.70
N PHE A 210 6.78 -26.76 11.84
CA PHE A 210 6.48 -26.58 10.43
C PHE A 210 5.03 -26.19 10.18
N LYS A 211 4.82 -25.29 9.21
CA LYS A 211 3.52 -24.93 8.68
C LYS A 211 3.58 -24.88 7.16
N LEU A 212 2.53 -25.39 6.52
CA LEU A 212 2.24 -25.19 5.09
C LEU A 212 1.02 -24.29 4.96
N ASN A 213 0.99 -23.48 3.95
CA ASN A 213 -0.18 -22.70 3.57
C ASN A 213 -0.32 -22.62 2.06
N ALA A 214 -1.57 -22.53 1.61
CA ALA A 214 -1.91 -22.19 0.25
C ALA A 214 -3.11 -21.23 0.27
N THR A 215 -3.06 -20.17 -0.52
CA THR A 215 -4.15 -19.21 -0.65
C THR A 215 -4.42 -18.90 -2.11
N TYR A 216 -5.69 -18.78 -2.44
CA TYR A 216 -6.16 -18.26 -3.72
C TYR A 216 -7.12 -17.12 -3.45
N GLY A 217 -7.00 -16.02 -4.19
CA GLY A 217 -7.87 -14.86 -4.03
C GLY A 217 -8.04 -14.11 -5.33
N THR A 218 -9.18 -13.42 -5.45
CA THR A 218 -9.48 -12.49 -6.52
C THR A 218 -9.55 -11.07 -5.97
N GLY A 219 -9.24 -10.07 -6.78
CA GLY A 219 -9.25 -8.67 -6.41
C GLY A 219 -9.79 -7.78 -7.52
N PHE A 220 -10.25 -6.62 -7.13
CA PHE A 220 -10.77 -5.56 -7.99
C PHE A 220 -10.18 -4.23 -7.50
N LYS A 221 -9.81 -3.34 -8.45
CA LYS A 221 -9.33 -1.98 -8.15
C LYS A 221 -9.92 -1.01 -9.17
N ALA A 222 -10.75 -0.09 -8.70
CA ALA A 222 -11.26 1.01 -9.53
C ALA A 222 -10.12 1.97 -9.92
N PRO A 223 -10.15 2.55 -11.15
CA PRO A 223 -9.27 3.65 -11.54
C PRO A 223 -9.39 4.82 -10.56
N THR A 224 -8.30 5.55 -10.35
CA THR A 224 -8.30 6.75 -9.51
C THR A 224 -8.98 7.92 -10.23
N PHE A 225 -9.36 8.98 -9.49
CA PHE A 225 -9.87 10.20 -10.12
C PHE A 225 -8.82 10.83 -11.05
N ASN A 226 -7.54 10.75 -10.71
CA ASN A 226 -6.47 11.24 -11.56
C ASN A 226 -6.38 10.45 -12.87
N ASP A 227 -6.47 9.12 -12.81
CA ASP A 227 -6.45 8.28 -14.02
C ASP A 227 -7.59 8.65 -14.97
N LEU A 228 -8.77 8.97 -14.41
CA LEU A 228 -9.99 9.21 -15.18
C LEU A 228 -10.16 10.66 -15.65
N TYR A 229 -9.76 11.66 -14.83
CA TYR A 229 -10.20 13.03 -15.00
C TYR A 229 -9.12 14.09 -14.84
N PHE A 230 -7.85 13.70 -14.57
CA PHE A 230 -6.77 14.69 -14.46
C PHE A 230 -6.62 15.42 -15.82
N PRO A 231 -6.72 16.77 -15.84
CA PRO A 231 -6.57 17.51 -17.09
C PRO A 231 -5.15 17.31 -17.63
N TYR A 232 -5.03 17.14 -18.91
CA TYR A 232 -3.80 16.90 -19.68
C TYR A 232 -3.31 15.44 -19.75
N SER A 233 -3.73 14.55 -18.84
CA SER A 233 -3.29 13.15 -18.84
C SER A 233 -4.30 12.28 -18.12
N SER A 234 -5.37 11.88 -18.81
CA SER A 234 -6.45 11.06 -18.25
C SER A 234 -7.17 10.27 -19.33
N ASN A 235 -7.89 9.23 -18.89
CA ASN A 235 -8.70 8.40 -19.76
C ASN A 235 -10.00 8.01 -19.04
N PRO A 236 -11.13 8.67 -19.36
CA PRO A 236 -12.42 8.37 -18.76
C PRO A 236 -12.99 6.98 -19.09
N ASP A 237 -12.46 6.32 -20.13
CA ASP A 237 -12.92 5.02 -20.60
C ASP A 237 -12.20 3.84 -19.92
N LEU A 238 -11.35 4.11 -18.91
CA LEU A 238 -10.64 3.07 -18.15
C LEU A 238 -11.60 2.14 -17.44
N LYS A 239 -11.26 0.85 -17.52
CA LYS A 239 -11.91 -0.22 -16.78
C LYS A 239 -11.18 -0.48 -15.45
N PRO A 240 -11.88 -1.03 -14.44
CA PRO A 240 -11.24 -1.50 -13.23
C PRO A 240 -10.28 -2.64 -13.50
N GLU A 241 -9.14 -2.62 -12.79
CA GLU A 241 -8.22 -3.76 -12.76
C GLU A 241 -8.85 -4.93 -12.03
N GLN A 242 -8.66 -6.14 -12.56
CA GLN A 242 -9.06 -7.38 -11.92
C GLN A 242 -7.84 -8.28 -11.71
N SER A 243 -7.77 -8.98 -10.59
CA SER A 243 -6.64 -9.83 -10.29
C SER A 243 -7.05 -11.20 -9.76
N LYS A 244 -6.20 -12.21 -10.03
CA LYS A 244 -6.27 -13.56 -9.48
C LYS A 244 -4.89 -13.93 -8.98
N SER A 245 -4.79 -14.30 -7.71
CA SER A 245 -3.51 -14.60 -7.05
C SER A 245 -3.54 -15.99 -6.42
N LEU A 246 -2.47 -16.74 -6.65
CA LEU A 246 -2.18 -18.01 -5.96
C LEU A 246 -0.87 -17.82 -5.17
N ASN A 247 -0.88 -18.20 -3.91
CA ASN A 247 0.30 -18.22 -3.05
C ASN A 247 0.43 -19.58 -2.37
N VAL A 248 1.64 -20.12 -2.31
CA VAL A 248 1.96 -21.33 -1.57
C VAL A 248 3.19 -21.07 -0.72
N GLY A 249 3.11 -21.37 0.56
CA GLY A 249 4.15 -21.08 1.52
C GLY A 249 4.48 -22.26 2.43
N VAL A 250 5.73 -22.28 2.88
CA VAL A 250 6.21 -23.13 3.95
C VAL A 250 6.94 -22.28 4.98
N ALA A 251 6.71 -22.56 6.24
CA ALA A 251 7.37 -21.88 7.35
C ALA A 251 7.82 -22.88 8.40
N GLN A 252 8.85 -22.51 9.14
CA GLN A 252 9.23 -23.23 10.35
C GLN A 252 9.52 -22.25 11.48
N TYR A 253 8.99 -22.52 12.65
CA TYR A 253 9.15 -21.74 13.86
C TYR A 253 9.79 -22.60 14.95
N ALA A 254 10.94 -22.18 15.40
CA ALA A 254 11.65 -22.76 16.55
C ALA A 254 11.81 -21.70 17.65
N GLN A 255 12.44 -22.05 18.77
CA GLN A 255 12.59 -21.15 19.91
C GLN A 255 13.46 -19.92 19.55
N ASP A 256 14.60 -20.15 18.88
CA ASP A 256 15.61 -19.12 18.62
C ASP A 256 15.69 -18.70 17.16
N TRP A 257 14.91 -19.31 16.26
CA TRP A 257 14.90 -19.00 14.85
C TRP A 257 13.57 -19.33 14.19
N ASN A 258 13.30 -18.61 13.11
CA ASN A 258 12.17 -18.89 12.22
C ASN A 258 12.54 -18.54 10.78
N TRP A 259 11.84 -19.15 9.84
CA TRP A 259 11.90 -18.77 8.44
C TRP A 259 10.57 -19.05 7.74
N THR A 260 10.31 -18.28 6.68
CA THR A 260 9.20 -18.51 5.76
C THR A 260 9.69 -18.45 4.32
N PHE A 261 9.21 -19.35 3.50
CA PHE A 261 9.43 -19.35 2.05
C PHE A 261 8.08 -19.39 1.35
N ASN A 262 7.83 -18.40 0.47
CA ASN A 262 6.61 -18.29 -0.30
C ASN A 262 6.92 -18.22 -1.79
N VAL A 263 6.06 -18.84 -2.60
CA VAL A 263 6.02 -18.64 -4.04
C VAL A 263 4.63 -18.19 -4.43
N TYR A 264 4.56 -17.27 -5.38
CA TYR A 264 3.26 -16.71 -5.80
C TYR A 264 3.20 -16.46 -7.31
N GLU A 265 1.98 -16.45 -7.81
CA GLU A 265 1.65 -15.96 -9.14
C GLU A 265 0.38 -15.11 -9.07
N THR A 266 0.44 -13.93 -9.66
CA THR A 266 -0.70 -13.03 -9.82
C THR A 266 -0.89 -12.71 -11.30
N HIS A 267 -2.10 -12.91 -11.78
CA HIS A 267 -2.58 -12.44 -13.07
C HIS A 267 -3.41 -11.19 -12.84
N ILE A 268 -3.17 -10.14 -13.62
CA ILE A 268 -3.91 -8.89 -13.56
C ILE A 268 -4.44 -8.63 -14.98
N GLU A 269 -5.74 -8.49 -15.08
CA GLU A 269 -6.45 -8.09 -16.29
C GLU A 269 -6.76 -6.59 -16.20
N ASP A 270 -6.77 -5.88 -17.32
CA ASP A 270 -7.02 -4.44 -17.41
C ASP A 270 -6.10 -3.58 -16.51
N LEU A 271 -4.83 -4.01 -16.29
CA LEU A 271 -3.86 -3.24 -15.49
C LEU A 271 -3.70 -1.82 -16.04
N ILE A 272 -3.85 -0.82 -15.20
CA ILE A 272 -3.69 0.59 -15.58
C ILE A 272 -2.21 0.98 -15.52
N ALA A 273 -1.69 1.47 -16.63
CA ALA A 273 -0.34 2.00 -16.75
C ALA A 273 -0.31 3.16 -17.73
N LEU A 274 0.75 3.98 -17.69
CA LEU A 274 0.92 5.08 -18.62
C LEU A 274 1.39 4.57 -19.98
N ASP A 275 0.75 5.05 -21.05
CA ASP A 275 1.17 4.83 -22.43
C ASP A 275 2.42 5.65 -22.79
N SER A 276 2.84 5.63 -24.06
CA SER A 276 4.00 6.39 -24.54
C SER A 276 3.79 7.92 -24.55
N PHE A 277 2.56 8.38 -24.41
CA PHE A 277 2.14 9.79 -24.34
C PHE A 277 1.83 10.23 -22.90
N TRP A 278 2.14 9.39 -21.92
CA TRP A 278 1.87 9.61 -20.48
C TRP A 278 0.37 9.62 -20.12
N ASN A 279 -0.49 9.09 -20.95
CA ASN A 279 -1.90 8.91 -20.60
C ASN A 279 -2.11 7.55 -19.91
N PRO A 280 -2.97 7.48 -18.91
CA PRO A 280 -3.37 6.21 -18.31
C PRO A 280 -4.14 5.37 -19.34
N ASP A 281 -3.78 4.10 -19.47
CA ASP A 281 -4.45 3.15 -20.34
C ASP A 281 -4.49 1.75 -19.68
N ASN A 282 -5.48 0.94 -20.04
CA ASN A 282 -5.53 -0.44 -19.60
C ASN A 282 -4.56 -1.28 -20.44
N ILE A 283 -3.57 -1.86 -19.79
CA ILE A 283 -2.80 -2.97 -20.34
C ILE A 283 -3.67 -4.22 -20.19
N GLU A 284 -3.95 -4.92 -21.28
CA GLU A 284 -4.91 -6.03 -21.26
C GLU A 284 -4.56 -7.10 -20.25
N GLU A 285 -3.26 -7.46 -20.11
CA GLU A 285 -2.81 -8.51 -19.20
C GLU A 285 -1.41 -8.25 -18.62
N ALA A 286 -1.26 -8.52 -17.33
CA ALA A 286 0.04 -8.61 -16.69
C ALA A 286 0.15 -9.88 -15.83
N ARG A 287 1.33 -10.48 -15.76
CA ARG A 287 1.63 -11.60 -14.89
C ARG A 287 2.82 -11.30 -14.01
N ILE A 288 2.64 -11.49 -12.71
CA ILE A 288 3.67 -11.29 -11.69
C ILE A 288 3.91 -12.62 -10.98
N ARG A 289 5.11 -13.17 -11.10
CA ARG A 289 5.56 -14.35 -10.36
C ARG A 289 6.67 -13.97 -9.42
N GLY A 290 6.73 -14.65 -8.28
CA GLY A 290 7.82 -14.38 -7.36
C GLY A 290 8.04 -15.47 -6.34
N ALA A 291 9.17 -15.33 -5.66
CA ALA A 291 9.55 -16.13 -4.52
C ALA A 291 10.15 -15.22 -3.45
N GLU A 292 9.77 -15.44 -2.19
CA GLU A 292 10.21 -14.66 -1.05
C GLU A 292 10.71 -15.59 0.05
N LEU A 293 11.86 -15.26 0.62
CA LEU A 293 12.43 -15.91 1.78
C LEU A 293 12.62 -14.87 2.87
N THR A 294 12.03 -15.11 4.04
CA THR A 294 12.29 -14.32 5.25
C THR A 294 12.82 -15.24 6.34
N GLY A 295 13.65 -14.73 7.21
CA GLY A 295 14.13 -15.48 8.35
C GLY A 295 14.67 -14.57 9.42
N ALA A 296 14.61 -15.06 10.67
CA ALA A 296 15.23 -14.44 11.83
C ALA A 296 15.86 -15.50 12.72
N ILE A 297 16.97 -15.14 13.36
CA ILE A 297 17.67 -15.99 14.31
C ILE A 297 18.32 -15.15 15.41
N SER A 298 18.17 -15.61 16.66
CA SER A 298 18.93 -15.08 17.81
C SER A 298 20.05 -16.05 18.14
N LEU A 299 21.31 -15.63 17.94
CA LEU A 299 22.48 -16.47 18.14
C LEU A 299 23.58 -15.71 18.89
N ALA A 300 24.02 -16.23 20.03
CA ALA A 300 25.11 -15.67 20.83
C ALA A 300 24.93 -14.18 21.21
N GLY A 301 23.67 -13.76 21.44
CA GLY A 301 23.29 -12.39 21.78
C GLY A 301 23.21 -11.44 20.59
N TRP A 302 23.32 -11.96 19.36
CA TRP A 302 22.99 -11.23 18.13
C TRP A 302 21.61 -11.61 17.64
N ASP A 303 20.84 -10.62 17.21
CA ASP A 303 19.58 -10.79 16.50
C ASP A 303 19.82 -10.49 15.03
N LEU A 304 19.62 -11.48 14.18
CA LEU A 304 19.77 -11.37 12.73
C LEU A 304 18.41 -11.57 12.08
N SER A 305 18.05 -10.72 11.13
CA SER A 305 16.93 -10.96 10.24
C SER A 305 17.31 -10.72 8.78
N ALA A 306 16.68 -11.47 7.87
CA ALA A 306 16.90 -11.34 6.45
C ALA A 306 15.58 -11.48 5.70
N GLN A 307 15.43 -10.69 4.64
CA GLN A 307 14.36 -10.79 3.66
C GLN A 307 14.97 -10.73 2.27
N ILE A 308 14.65 -11.71 1.42
CA ILE A 308 15.10 -11.79 0.02
C ILE A 308 13.85 -12.02 -0.83
N SER A 309 13.69 -11.22 -1.86
CA SER A 309 12.59 -11.35 -2.81
C SER A 309 13.10 -11.41 -4.24
N HIS A 310 12.54 -12.32 -5.02
CA HIS A 310 12.68 -12.38 -6.47
C HIS A 310 11.31 -12.26 -7.11
N THR A 311 11.16 -11.30 -8.04
CA THR A 311 9.90 -11.04 -8.75
C THR A 311 10.13 -10.98 -10.25
N ASP A 312 9.27 -11.62 -11.04
CA ASP A 312 9.26 -11.56 -12.51
C ASP A 312 7.92 -10.96 -13.00
N PRO A 313 7.78 -9.60 -12.97
CA PRO A 313 6.58 -8.89 -13.39
C PRO A 313 6.62 -8.65 -14.90
N ARG A 314 5.74 -9.31 -15.65
CA ARG A 314 5.71 -9.28 -17.12
C ARG A 314 4.43 -8.70 -17.68
N ASN A 315 4.57 -7.84 -18.68
CA ASN A 315 3.49 -7.50 -19.59
C ASN A 315 3.14 -8.72 -20.44
N ARG A 316 1.86 -9.06 -20.56
CA ARG A 316 1.32 -10.17 -21.35
C ARG A 316 0.42 -9.72 -22.47
N THR A 317 0.15 -8.43 -22.58
CA THR A 317 -0.59 -7.82 -23.69
C THR A 317 0.12 -8.07 -25.00
N ASP A 318 -0.60 -8.47 -26.03
CA ASP A 318 -0.06 -8.59 -27.37
C ASP A 318 0.43 -7.23 -27.90
N GLY A 319 1.59 -7.20 -28.52
CA GLY A 319 2.18 -5.98 -29.07
C GLY A 319 3.66 -5.82 -28.79
N ALA A 320 4.18 -4.63 -29.02
CA ALA A 320 5.61 -4.31 -28.96
C ALA A 320 6.25 -4.53 -27.58
N ASN A 321 5.47 -4.42 -26.50
CA ASN A 321 5.95 -4.58 -25.13
C ASN A 321 5.65 -5.97 -24.55
N HIS A 322 5.17 -6.93 -25.36
CA HIS A 322 4.91 -8.29 -24.90
C HIS A 322 6.16 -8.94 -24.30
N GLY A 323 6.02 -9.48 -23.09
CA GLY A 323 7.12 -10.12 -22.37
C GLY A 323 8.11 -9.17 -21.69
N ASN A 324 8.00 -7.86 -21.89
CA ASN A 324 8.80 -6.86 -21.18
C ASN A 324 8.49 -6.87 -19.68
N LEU A 325 9.47 -6.43 -18.89
CA LEU A 325 9.27 -6.18 -17.46
C LEU A 325 8.37 -4.96 -17.26
N LEU A 326 7.45 -5.06 -16.32
CA LEU A 326 6.68 -3.88 -15.90
C LEU A 326 7.63 -2.81 -15.35
N ALA A 327 7.38 -1.55 -15.71
CA ALA A 327 8.22 -0.42 -15.35
C ALA A 327 8.38 -0.25 -13.84
N ARG A 328 9.52 0.28 -13.42
CA ARG A 328 9.88 0.69 -12.05
C ARG A 328 9.85 -0.41 -10.99
N ARG A 329 9.90 -1.70 -11.38
CA ARG A 329 9.93 -2.86 -10.48
C ARG A 329 11.29 -3.55 -10.53
N ALA A 330 12.02 -3.52 -9.40
CA ALA A 330 13.26 -4.28 -9.25
C ALA A 330 12.94 -5.77 -9.14
N ARG A 331 13.68 -6.63 -9.89
CA ARG A 331 13.44 -8.09 -9.85
C ARG A 331 13.97 -8.74 -8.59
N ASN A 332 15.05 -8.24 -8.03
CA ASN A 332 15.62 -8.77 -6.80
C ASN A 332 15.74 -7.66 -5.79
N THR A 333 15.30 -7.92 -4.58
CA THR A 333 15.51 -7.06 -3.41
C THR A 333 16.00 -7.90 -2.25
N ALA A 334 16.82 -7.30 -1.40
CA ALA A 334 17.28 -7.93 -0.17
C ALA A 334 17.39 -6.89 0.94
N ARG A 335 17.05 -7.30 2.16
CA ARG A 335 17.32 -6.58 3.39
C ARG A 335 17.91 -7.54 4.40
N ILE A 336 18.92 -7.06 5.13
CA ILE A 336 19.56 -7.78 6.22
C ILE A 336 19.69 -6.81 7.38
N ASP A 337 19.21 -7.22 8.56
CA ASP A 337 19.38 -6.49 9.81
C ASP A 337 20.20 -7.34 10.78
N VAL A 338 21.15 -6.72 11.48
CA VAL A 338 22.00 -7.34 12.49
C VAL A 338 22.03 -6.43 13.69
N ASP A 339 21.52 -6.89 14.82
CA ASP A 339 21.40 -6.11 16.05
C ASP A 339 22.06 -6.84 17.21
N ARG A 340 22.62 -6.07 18.16
CA ARG A 340 23.07 -6.60 19.45
C ARG A 340 22.96 -5.56 20.55
N SER A 341 22.52 -6.02 21.72
CA SER A 341 22.48 -5.22 22.93
C SER A 341 23.67 -5.58 23.87
N PHE A 342 24.30 -4.56 24.43
CA PHE A 342 25.41 -4.63 25.40
C PHE A 342 25.04 -3.80 26.63
N GLY A 343 24.33 -4.38 27.57
CA GLY A 343 23.73 -3.62 28.68
C GLY A 343 22.76 -2.57 28.18
N ASP A 344 23.02 -1.30 28.44
CA ASP A 344 22.20 -0.17 28.01
C ASP A 344 22.48 0.31 26.58
N PHE A 345 23.44 -0.27 25.88
CA PHE A 345 23.81 0.09 24.53
C PHE A 345 23.26 -0.93 23.55
N ARG A 346 22.74 -0.45 22.40
CA ARG A 346 22.37 -1.27 21.26
C ARG A 346 23.12 -0.78 20.02
N ILE A 347 23.66 -1.71 19.26
CA ILE A 347 24.27 -1.46 17.94
C ILE A 347 23.44 -2.24 16.94
N GLY A 348 23.06 -1.59 15.84
CA GLY A 348 22.34 -2.20 14.74
C GLY A 348 22.98 -1.84 13.40
N LEU A 349 22.95 -2.78 12.47
CA LEU A 349 23.38 -2.61 11.09
C LEU A 349 22.26 -3.06 10.17
N THR A 350 21.82 -2.20 9.24
CA THR A 350 20.84 -2.54 8.22
C THR A 350 21.45 -2.39 6.83
N GLY A 351 21.47 -3.47 6.06
CA GLY A 351 21.83 -3.45 4.64
C GLY A 351 20.59 -3.63 3.78
N ASN A 352 20.37 -2.75 2.80
CA ASN A 352 19.32 -2.88 1.79
C ASN A 352 19.92 -2.91 0.40
N GLY A 353 19.32 -3.70 -0.52
CA GLY A 353 19.74 -3.74 -1.91
C GLY A 353 18.59 -4.00 -2.86
N GLY A 354 18.67 -3.37 -4.03
CA GLY A 354 17.73 -3.57 -5.13
C GLY A 354 18.46 -3.73 -6.45
N SER A 355 18.06 -4.70 -7.29
CA SER A 355 18.60 -4.87 -8.63
C SER A 355 18.18 -3.72 -9.54
N HIS A 356 18.78 -3.65 -10.73
CA HIS A 356 18.34 -2.72 -11.77
C HIS A 356 16.85 -2.94 -12.13
N ARG A 357 16.23 -1.88 -12.63
CA ARG A 357 14.85 -1.85 -13.14
C ARG A 357 14.77 -0.98 -14.39
N PHE A 358 13.69 -1.05 -15.11
CA PHE A 358 13.43 -0.15 -16.24
C PHE A 358 12.45 0.94 -15.83
N ASP A 359 12.64 2.14 -16.36
CA ASP A 359 11.77 3.27 -16.07
C ASP A 359 10.51 3.28 -16.96
N ASN A 360 10.58 2.70 -18.16
CA ASN A 360 9.53 2.69 -19.16
C ASN A 360 9.10 1.27 -19.57
N ALA A 361 7.90 1.15 -20.13
CA ALA A 361 7.30 -0.11 -20.56
C ALA A 361 8.10 -0.79 -21.71
N ALA A 362 8.80 -0.02 -22.55
CA ALA A 362 9.62 -0.54 -23.64
C ALA A 362 10.93 -1.16 -23.15
N ASN A 363 11.29 -1.03 -21.87
CA ASN A 363 12.54 -1.49 -21.25
C ASN A 363 13.81 -0.90 -21.90
N THR A 364 13.73 0.31 -22.43
CA THR A 364 14.85 1.01 -23.08
C THR A 364 15.61 1.93 -22.12
N VAL A 365 14.96 2.44 -21.06
CA VAL A 365 15.57 3.29 -20.05
C VAL A 365 15.84 2.46 -18.79
N ARG A 366 17.12 2.13 -18.57
CA ARG A 366 17.54 1.31 -17.43
C ARG A 366 17.97 2.18 -16.26
N LEU A 367 17.36 1.95 -15.10
CA LEU A 367 17.78 2.49 -13.81
C LEU A 367 18.70 1.48 -13.12
N SER A 368 19.84 1.94 -12.63
CA SER A 368 20.81 1.10 -11.93
C SER A 368 20.24 0.50 -10.63
N GLY A 369 20.78 -0.64 -10.23
CA GLY A 369 20.59 -1.15 -8.88
C GLY A 369 21.28 -0.26 -7.84
N TYR A 370 20.90 -0.42 -6.59
CA TYR A 370 21.46 0.31 -5.46
C TYR A 370 21.66 -0.60 -4.25
N GLY A 371 22.50 -0.14 -3.32
CA GLY A 371 22.62 -0.68 -1.99
C GLY A 371 22.83 0.44 -0.99
N THR A 372 22.22 0.31 0.20
CA THR A 372 22.42 1.20 1.35
C THR A 372 22.89 0.41 2.55
N LEU A 373 23.62 1.07 3.41
CA LEU A 373 24.09 0.55 4.69
C LEU A 373 23.85 1.61 5.76
N ASP A 374 23.08 1.26 6.76
CA ASP A 374 22.69 2.12 7.88
C ASP A 374 23.20 1.54 9.18
N LEU A 375 23.71 2.42 10.09
CA LEU A 375 24.22 2.11 11.42
C LEU A 375 23.39 2.78 12.49
#